data_b5fcedc94989887e75bc058f5576aa47
#
_entry.id   b5fcedc94989887e75bc058f5576aa47
#
_cell.length_a   1.000
_cell.length_b   1.000
_cell.length_c   1.000
_cell.angle_alpha   90.00
_cell.angle_beta   90.00
_cell.angle_gamma   90.00
#
_symmetry.space_group_name_H-M   'P 1'
#
loop_
_entity.id
_entity.type
_entity.pdbx_description
1 polymer ?
#
loop_
_entity_poly.entity_id
_entity_poly.type
_entity_poly.pdbx_seq_one_letter_code
_entity_poly.pdbx_strand_id
1 'polypeptide(L)'
;MKKIRIIALHLAYGGIEKAIISMANLFAEKYDVEIISVYNMPDSPAFPLSERVRVRYLLDETPNREEFRAAMRANDPAAILREGIKSVRILRGKKRGVINTIKAIGDGVVITTRNEDNVLLSRYGSKNVLKIAQLH
;
A
#
# COMPACT_ATOMS: atom_id res chain seq x y z
N MET A 1 -7.30 21.10 -10.40
CA MET A 1 -8.02 20.17 -9.54
C MET A 1 -7.06 19.65 -8.46
N LYS A 2 -7.50 19.69 -7.22
CA LYS A 2 -6.66 19.25 -6.10
C LYS A 2 -6.42 17.75 -6.16
N LYS A 3 -5.19 17.33 -5.90
CA LYS A 3 -4.80 15.92 -5.94
C LYS A 3 -4.86 15.29 -4.55
N ILE A 4 -5.49 14.13 -4.47
CA ILE A 4 -5.56 13.32 -3.26
C ILE A 4 -4.92 11.97 -3.57
N ARG A 5 -3.94 11.57 -2.76
CA ARG A 5 -3.29 10.26 -2.88
C ARG A 5 -3.51 9.48 -1.60
N ILE A 6 -3.96 8.25 -1.75
CA ILE A 6 -4.25 7.35 -0.62
C ILE A 6 -3.28 6.17 -0.70
N ILE A 7 -2.51 5.96 0.37
CA ILE A 7 -1.57 4.85 0.44
C ILE A 7 -2.25 3.67 1.14
N ALA A 8 -2.34 2.55 0.45
CA ALA A 8 -2.94 1.32 0.93
C ALA A 8 -1.94 0.18 0.86
N LEU A 9 -2.09 -0.82 1.73
CA LEU A 9 -1.27 -2.03 1.67
C LEU A 9 -1.64 -2.89 0.47
N HIS A 10 -2.91 -3.13 0.28
CA HIS A 10 -3.51 -3.82 -0.85
C HIS A 10 -4.97 -3.41 -1.01
N LEU A 11 -5.62 -3.87 -2.08
CA LEU A 11 -7.03 -3.58 -2.35
C LEU A 11 -7.87 -4.86 -2.45
N ALA A 12 -7.45 -5.93 -1.78
CA ALA A 12 -8.20 -7.18 -1.69
C ALA A 12 -9.35 -7.04 -0.68
N TYR A 13 -10.02 -8.14 -0.36
CA TYR A 13 -11.14 -8.11 0.58
C TYR A 13 -10.69 -7.73 2.00
N GLY A 14 -11.46 -6.85 2.64
CA GLY A 14 -11.24 -6.43 4.01
C GLY A 14 -12.04 -5.17 4.33
N GLY A 15 -12.24 -4.89 5.61
CA GLY A 15 -12.99 -3.71 6.07
C GLY A 15 -12.25 -2.40 5.79
N ILE A 16 -10.93 -2.39 5.97
CA ILE A 16 -10.09 -1.22 5.69
C ILE A 16 -10.08 -0.91 4.21
N GLU A 17 -9.93 -1.95 3.38
CA GLU A 17 -9.89 -1.83 1.92
C GLU A 17 -11.22 -1.33 1.37
N LYS A 18 -12.34 -1.82 1.92
CA LYS A 18 -13.67 -1.32 1.55
C LYS A 18 -13.82 0.16 1.90
N ALA A 19 -13.36 0.57 3.07
CA ALA A 19 -13.39 1.97 3.49
C ALA A 19 -12.53 2.86 2.59
N ILE A 20 -11.34 2.40 2.22
CA ILE A 20 -10.44 3.13 1.31
C ILE A 20 -11.10 3.33 -0.05
N ILE A 21 -11.68 2.29 -0.63
CA ILE A 21 -12.32 2.36 -1.94
C ILE A 21 -13.55 3.27 -1.90
N SER A 22 -14.36 3.16 -0.85
CA SER A 22 -15.54 4.03 -0.68
C SER A 22 -15.14 5.49 -0.57
N MET A 23 -14.11 5.79 0.21
CA MET A 23 -13.57 7.15 0.36
C MET A 23 -13.01 7.68 -0.96
N ALA A 24 -12.25 6.86 -1.69
CA ALA A 24 -11.68 7.23 -2.97
C ALA A 24 -12.76 7.55 -3.99
N ASN A 25 -13.81 6.73 -4.08
CA ASN A 25 -14.93 6.94 -4.97
C ASN A 25 -15.65 8.27 -4.67
N LEU A 26 -15.84 8.55 -3.40
CA LEU A 26 -16.49 9.79 -2.98
C LEU A 26 -15.66 11.02 -3.35
N PHE A 27 -14.36 11.00 -3.05
CA PHE A 27 -13.46 12.11 -3.37
C PHE A 27 -13.27 12.30 -4.88
N ALA A 28 -13.34 11.24 -5.66
CA ALA A 28 -13.16 11.30 -7.12
C ALA A 28 -14.25 12.12 -7.83
N GLU A 29 -15.36 12.41 -7.17
CA GLU A 29 -16.41 13.28 -7.70
C GLU A 29 -15.93 14.74 -7.83
N LYS A 30 -15.01 15.18 -6.96
CA LYS A 30 -14.54 16.57 -6.89
C LYS A 30 -13.03 16.74 -7.01
N TYR A 31 -12.26 15.69 -6.84
CA TYR A 31 -10.79 15.77 -6.79
C TYR A 31 -10.16 14.75 -7.72
N ASP A 32 -8.89 14.97 -8.04
CA ASP A 32 -8.05 14.00 -8.76
C ASP A 32 -7.51 13.00 -7.74
N VAL A 33 -8.01 11.77 -7.76
CA VAL A 33 -7.70 10.75 -6.75
C VAL A 33 -6.84 9.64 -7.34
N GLU A 34 -5.76 9.31 -6.62
CA GLU A 34 -4.92 8.15 -6.91
C GLU A 34 -4.78 7.29 -5.66
N ILE A 35 -4.99 5.98 -5.80
CA ILE A 35 -4.67 5.01 -4.75
C ILE A 35 -3.31 4.41 -5.08
N ILE A 36 -2.40 4.45 -4.12
CA ILE A 36 -1.08 3.83 -4.23
C ILE A 36 -1.11 2.57 -3.37
N SER A 37 -1.24 1.42 -4.03
CA SER A 37 -1.28 0.12 -3.35
C SER A 37 0.11 -0.48 -3.33
N VAL A 38 0.58 -0.90 -2.15
CA VAL A 38 1.92 -1.49 -2.02
C VAL A 38 1.98 -2.83 -2.75
N TYR A 39 1.04 -3.72 -2.48
CA TYR A 39 0.97 -5.04 -3.11
C TYR A 39 -0.09 -5.08 -4.20
N ASN A 40 0.17 -5.87 -5.24
CA ASN A 40 -0.80 -6.19 -6.28
C ASN A 40 -1.34 -7.60 -6.02
N MET A 41 -2.39 -7.67 -5.18
CA MET A 41 -3.01 -8.93 -4.81
C MET A 41 -3.90 -9.48 -5.92
N PRO A 42 -4.06 -10.81 -6.05
CA PRO A 42 -5.05 -11.39 -6.94
C PRO A 42 -6.46 -10.88 -6.62
N ASP A 43 -7.30 -10.74 -7.64
CA ASP A 43 -8.69 -10.24 -7.53
C ASP A 43 -8.79 -8.85 -6.90
N SER A 44 -7.77 -8.04 -7.07
CA SER A 44 -7.70 -6.66 -6.57
C SER A 44 -7.96 -5.69 -7.74
N PRO A 45 -8.73 -4.60 -7.54
CA PRO A 45 -9.47 -4.26 -6.33
C PRO A 45 -10.70 -5.15 -6.12
N ALA A 46 -10.95 -5.57 -4.89
CA ALA A 46 -12.05 -6.48 -4.56
C ALA A 46 -13.43 -5.82 -4.53
N PHE A 47 -13.47 -4.50 -4.49
CA PHE A 47 -14.71 -3.71 -4.45
C PHE A 47 -14.78 -2.78 -5.68
N PRO A 48 -16.00 -2.40 -6.11
CA PRO A 48 -16.14 -1.51 -7.27
C PRO A 48 -15.43 -0.18 -7.07
N LEU A 49 -14.60 0.20 -8.05
CA LEU A 49 -13.82 1.42 -8.03
C LEU A 49 -14.24 2.33 -9.20
N SER A 50 -14.43 3.62 -8.93
CA SER A 50 -14.76 4.63 -9.94
C SER A 50 -13.67 4.68 -11.01
N GLU A 51 -14.07 4.87 -12.27
CA GLU A 51 -13.15 5.07 -13.39
C GLU A 51 -12.28 6.31 -13.23
N ARG A 52 -12.71 7.26 -12.41
CA ARG A 52 -11.97 8.49 -12.13
C ARG A 52 -10.82 8.29 -11.15
N VAL A 53 -10.79 7.16 -10.44
CA VAL A 53 -9.71 6.83 -9.50
C VAL A 53 -8.62 6.08 -10.23
N ARG A 54 -7.39 6.59 -10.16
CA ARG A 54 -6.21 5.90 -10.68
C ARG A 54 -5.63 5.00 -9.60
N VAL A 55 -5.14 3.83 -9.99
CA VAL A 55 -4.48 2.90 -9.07
C VAL A 55 -3.07 2.64 -9.55
N ARG A 56 -2.11 2.76 -8.65
CA ARG A 56 -0.71 2.44 -8.92
C ARG A 56 -0.24 1.40 -7.90
N TYR A 57 0.44 0.38 -8.38
CA TYR A 57 1.01 -0.67 -7.55
C TYR A 57 2.52 -0.49 -7.44
N LEU A 58 3.07 -0.59 -6.23
CA LEU A 58 4.51 -0.42 -5.99
C LEU A 58 5.29 -1.72 -6.17
N LEU A 59 4.68 -2.85 -5.83
CA LEU A 59 5.28 -4.17 -5.95
C LEU A 59 4.36 -5.10 -6.72
N ASP A 60 4.93 -5.93 -7.58
CA ASP A 60 4.20 -7.01 -8.26
C ASP A 60 4.13 -8.29 -7.40
N GLU A 61 4.95 -8.35 -6.34
CA GLU A 61 5.02 -9.50 -5.45
C GLU A 61 3.99 -9.38 -4.33
N THR A 62 3.55 -10.54 -3.83
CA THR A 62 2.69 -10.63 -2.65
C THR A 62 3.51 -11.14 -1.47
N PRO A 63 3.05 -10.93 -0.21
CA PRO A 63 3.70 -11.53 0.94
C PRO A 63 3.77 -13.04 0.84
N ASN A 64 4.91 -13.64 1.21
CA ASN A 64 5.14 -15.09 1.09
C ASN A 64 4.97 -15.83 2.42
N ARG A 65 4.03 -15.39 3.25
CA ARG A 65 3.82 -15.98 4.60
C ARG A 65 3.46 -17.46 4.55
N GLU A 66 2.60 -17.85 3.60
CA GLU A 66 2.16 -19.25 3.47
C GLU A 66 3.30 -20.15 3.02
N GLU A 67 4.11 -19.71 2.07
CA GLU A 67 5.26 -20.44 1.57
C GLU A 67 6.29 -20.63 2.68
N PHE A 68 6.53 -19.59 3.50
CA PHE A 68 7.44 -19.67 4.62
C PHE A 68 6.93 -20.67 5.68
N ARG A 69 5.64 -20.61 6.02
CA ARG A 69 5.04 -21.55 6.97
C ARG A 69 5.07 -22.99 6.45
N ALA A 70 4.83 -23.19 5.17
CA ALA A 70 4.91 -24.50 4.54
C ALA A 70 6.34 -25.07 4.62
N ALA A 71 7.35 -24.25 4.37
CA ALA A 71 8.75 -24.64 4.47
C ALA A 71 9.10 -25.02 5.92
N MET A 72 8.62 -24.29 6.91
CA MET A 72 8.82 -24.60 8.32
C MET A 72 8.16 -25.91 8.72
N ARG A 73 6.92 -26.17 8.27
CA ARG A 73 6.20 -27.41 8.54
C ARG A 73 6.88 -28.62 7.90
N ALA A 74 7.42 -28.46 6.72
CA ALA A 74 8.18 -29.50 6.03
C ALA A 74 9.57 -29.75 6.64
N ASN A 75 10.00 -28.90 7.55
CA ASN A 75 11.32 -28.96 8.19
C ASN A 75 12.46 -29.05 7.16
N ASP A 76 12.37 -28.24 6.11
CA ASP A 76 13.34 -28.15 5.03
C ASP A 76 14.23 -26.91 5.23
N PRO A 77 15.49 -27.05 5.71
CA PRO A 77 16.34 -25.91 5.99
C PRO A 77 16.64 -25.03 4.79
N ALA A 78 16.80 -25.64 3.60
CA ALA A 78 17.07 -24.87 2.37
C ALA A 78 15.86 -24.02 1.97
N ALA A 79 14.65 -24.59 2.06
CA ALA A 79 13.41 -23.85 1.76
C ALA A 79 13.17 -22.76 2.79
N ILE A 80 13.40 -23.00 4.08
CA ILE A 80 13.27 -22.01 5.15
C ILE A 80 14.19 -20.82 4.88
N LEU A 81 15.46 -21.07 4.58
CA LEU A 81 16.42 -20.03 4.26
C LEU A 81 16.01 -19.22 3.03
N ARG A 82 15.62 -19.90 1.96
CA ARG A 82 15.18 -19.26 0.71
C ARG A 82 13.98 -18.36 0.93
N GLU A 83 12.94 -18.86 1.61
CA GLU A 83 11.72 -18.10 1.88
C GLU A 83 11.97 -16.96 2.88
N GLY A 84 12.88 -17.15 3.84
CA GLY A 84 13.29 -16.09 4.77
C GLY A 84 13.99 -14.94 4.06
N ILE A 85 14.92 -15.24 3.15
CA ILE A 85 15.60 -14.24 2.33
C ILE A 85 14.58 -13.51 1.44
N LYS A 86 13.65 -14.24 0.83
CA LYS A 86 12.59 -13.66 0.01
C LYS A 86 11.71 -12.71 0.83
N SER A 87 11.34 -13.09 2.04
CA SER A 87 10.56 -12.25 2.95
C SER A 87 11.26 -10.93 3.27
N VAL A 88 12.56 -10.99 3.59
CA VAL A 88 13.35 -9.79 3.88
C VAL A 88 13.43 -8.88 2.65
N ARG A 89 13.63 -9.47 1.46
CA ARG A 89 13.68 -8.72 0.21
C ARG A 89 12.36 -8.00 -0.08
N ILE A 90 11.24 -8.68 0.11
CA ILE A 90 9.89 -8.11 -0.07
C ILE A 90 9.67 -6.95 0.90
N LEU A 91 10.00 -7.13 2.19
CA LEU A 91 9.84 -6.09 3.21
C LEU A 91 10.71 -4.87 2.93
N ARG A 92 11.95 -5.06 2.49
CA ARG A 92 12.84 -3.95 2.10
C ARG A 92 12.31 -3.21 0.88
N GLY A 93 11.82 -3.94 -0.13
CA GLY A 93 11.22 -3.36 -1.32
C GLY A 93 9.98 -2.55 -1.00
N LYS A 94 9.13 -3.06 -0.12
CA LYS A 94 7.94 -2.36 0.39
C LYS A 94 8.32 -1.04 1.04
N LYS A 95 9.23 -1.06 2.01
CA LYS A 95 9.64 0.14 2.75
C LYS A 95 10.27 1.17 1.81
N ARG A 96 11.19 0.73 0.96
CA ARG A 96 11.86 1.61 -0.01
C ARG A 96 10.87 2.21 -1.00
N GLY A 97 9.94 1.40 -1.51
CA GLY A 97 8.91 1.86 -2.44
C GLY A 97 8.01 2.92 -1.83
N VAL A 98 7.56 2.72 -0.60
CA VAL A 98 6.74 3.69 0.12
C VAL A 98 7.52 4.99 0.38
N ILE A 99 8.77 4.90 0.85
CA ILE A 99 9.61 6.07 1.10
C ILE A 99 9.84 6.87 -0.18
N ASN A 100 10.21 6.21 -1.27
CA ASN A 100 10.46 6.88 -2.55
C ASN A 100 9.20 7.53 -3.10
N THR A 101 8.05 6.87 -2.95
CA THR A 101 6.75 7.42 -3.35
C THR A 101 6.41 8.67 -2.55
N ILE A 102 6.57 8.63 -1.24
CA ILE A 102 6.31 9.77 -0.35
C ILE A 102 7.22 10.95 -0.70
N LYS A 103 8.50 10.70 -0.92
CA LYS A 103 9.46 11.75 -1.30
C LYS A 103 9.14 12.40 -2.64
N ALA A 104 8.58 11.63 -3.57
CA ALA A 104 8.24 12.12 -4.91
C ALA A 104 6.98 12.98 -4.92
N ILE A 105 6.12 12.88 -3.90
CA ILE A 105 4.90 13.68 -3.80
C ILE A 105 5.24 15.05 -3.24
N GLY A 106 5.09 16.07 -4.06
CA GLY A 106 5.43 17.45 -3.68
C GLY A 106 4.26 18.37 -3.36
N ASP A 107 3.02 17.92 -3.60
CA ASP A 107 1.82 18.73 -3.42
C ASP A 107 0.59 17.89 -3.13
N GLY A 108 -0.52 18.56 -2.80
CA GLY A 108 -1.82 17.93 -2.60
C GLY A 108 -1.99 17.34 -1.21
N VAL A 109 -2.84 16.33 -1.13
CA VAL A 109 -3.18 15.64 0.11
C VAL A 109 -2.71 14.19 0.03
N VAL A 110 -2.08 13.70 1.09
CA VAL A 110 -1.71 12.29 1.22
C VAL A 110 -2.39 11.72 2.46
N ILE A 111 -3.14 10.66 2.26
CA ILE A 111 -3.85 9.92 3.31
C ILE A 111 -3.19 8.56 3.49
N THR A 112 -2.79 8.26 4.71
CA THR A 112 -2.24 6.95 5.07
C THR A 112 -3.17 6.28 6.07
N THR A 113 -3.22 4.95 6.02
CA THR A 113 -4.20 4.16 6.80
C THR A 113 -3.53 3.16 7.74
N ARG A 114 -2.21 3.10 7.76
CA ARG A 114 -1.43 2.18 8.60
C ARG A 114 -0.38 2.95 9.39
N ASN A 115 -0.12 2.49 10.62
CA ASN A 115 0.86 3.13 11.49
C ASN A 115 2.25 3.21 10.88
N GLU A 116 2.71 2.16 10.20
CA GLU A 116 3.99 2.16 9.48
C GLU A 116 4.07 3.31 8.48
N ASP A 117 3.05 3.45 7.66
CA ASP A 117 3.00 4.46 6.60
C ASP A 117 2.84 5.87 7.20
N ASN A 118 2.10 5.98 8.31
CA ASN A 118 1.95 7.24 9.03
C ASN A 118 3.30 7.77 9.52
N VAL A 119 4.13 6.89 10.08
CA VAL A 119 5.47 7.24 10.53
C VAL A 119 6.35 7.68 9.35
N LEU A 120 6.32 6.94 8.25
CA LEU A 120 7.10 7.26 7.06
C LEU A 120 6.65 8.58 6.44
N LEU A 121 5.34 8.83 6.38
CA LEU A 121 4.80 10.08 5.86
C LEU A 121 5.25 11.28 6.71
N SER A 122 5.20 11.15 8.02
CA SER A 122 5.66 12.18 8.94
C SER A 122 7.15 12.48 8.77
N ARG A 123 7.95 11.43 8.54
CA ARG A 123 9.42 11.55 8.47
C ARG A 123 9.92 12.04 7.12
N TYR A 124 9.33 11.59 6.02
CA TYR A 124 9.84 11.83 4.67
C TYR A 124 8.94 12.70 3.81
N GLY A 125 7.73 13.02 4.26
CA GLY A 125 6.78 13.81 3.48
C GLY A 125 7.21 15.26 3.33
N SER A 126 6.91 15.84 2.15
CA SER A 126 7.17 17.25 1.87
C SER A 126 6.36 18.17 2.80
N LYS A 127 6.89 19.34 3.11
CA LYS A 127 6.19 20.36 3.89
C LYS A 127 4.98 20.95 3.16
N ASN A 128 4.95 20.83 1.82
CA ASN A 128 3.87 21.36 0.99
C ASN A 128 2.68 20.40 0.86
N VAL A 129 2.77 19.21 1.46
CA VAL A 129 1.74 18.18 1.41
C VAL A 129 0.92 18.20 2.69
N LEU A 130 -0.40 18.24 2.56
CA LEU A 130 -1.30 18.02 3.69
C LEU A 130 -1.33 16.52 4.01
N LYS A 131 -0.92 16.16 5.22
CA LYS A 131 -0.78 14.78 5.66
C LYS A 131 -1.95 14.41 6.57
N ILE A 132 -2.68 13.35 6.21
CA ILE A 132 -3.80 12.83 6.99
C ILE A 132 -3.51 11.38 7.34
N ALA A 133 -3.44 11.09 8.63
CA ALA A 133 -3.27 9.74 9.14
C ALA A 133 -4.61 9.23 9.67
N GLN A 134 -5.10 8.12 9.12
CA GLN A 134 -6.31 7.48 9.60
C GLN A 134 -5.98 6.27 10.45
N LEU A 135 -6.68 6.12 11.56
CA LEU A 135 -6.59 4.94 12.43
C LEU A 135 -7.77 4.01 12.15
N HIS A 136 -7.47 2.75 11.99
CA HIS A 136 -8.49 1.70 11.79
C HIS A 136 -8.38 0.58 12.81
#